data_cb84fda6db6c382e85590fd74ae4f71f
#
_entry.id   cb84fda6db6c382e85590fd74ae4f71f
#
_cell.length_a   1.000
_cell.length_b   1.000
_cell.length_c   1.000
_cell.angle_alpha   90.00
_cell.angle_beta   90.00
_cell.angle_gamma   90.00
#
_symmetry.space_group_name_H-M   'P 1'
#
loop_
_entity.id
_entity.type
_entity.pdbx_description
1 polymer ?
#
loop_
_entity_poly.entity_id
_entity_poly.type
_entity_poly.pdbx_seq_one_letter_code
_entity_poly.pdbx_strand_id
1 'polypeptide(L)'
;MTARLRFTEYLDLDLDEEVWRCNRCDAVLTSARGEYKRGCLVYDRDPREIHPPLIEGDYTFSPDPEWVRILEFYCPSCGVQVETEYLPPGHPITPDISIDIDRLKQRISAGEIEVRDGRLVVPGREGGAR
;
A
#
# COMPACT_ATOMS: atom_id res chain seq x y z
N MET A 1 18.05 0.40 -16.56
CA MET A 1 16.61 0.37 -16.49
C MET A 1 16.13 -0.34 -15.25
N THR A 2 15.31 0.32 -14.48
CA THR A 2 14.87 -0.25 -13.21
C THR A 2 13.64 -1.13 -13.40
N ALA A 3 13.65 -2.26 -12.70
CA ALA A 3 12.49 -3.15 -12.67
C ALA A 3 11.57 -2.68 -11.55
N ARG A 4 10.50 -2.03 -11.92
CA ARG A 4 9.52 -1.50 -10.99
C ARG A 4 8.17 -2.15 -11.20
N LEU A 5 7.55 -2.51 -10.09
CA LEU A 5 6.21 -3.06 -10.07
C LEU A 5 5.27 -2.09 -9.38
N ARG A 6 4.13 -1.81 -10.01
CA ARG A 6 3.09 -1.02 -9.37
C ARG A 6 2.22 -1.94 -8.53
N PHE A 7 2.13 -1.67 -7.25
CA PHE A 7 1.30 -2.46 -6.34
C PHE A 7 -0.04 -1.80 -6.06
N THR A 8 -0.02 -0.50 -5.81
CA THR A 8 -1.24 0.27 -5.63
C THR A 8 -1.12 1.56 -6.43
N GLU A 9 -2.12 2.41 -6.32
CA GLU A 9 -2.13 3.65 -7.08
C GLU A 9 -0.87 4.50 -6.86
N TYR A 10 -0.35 4.50 -5.63
CA TYR A 10 0.80 5.34 -5.29
C TYR A 10 2.00 4.56 -4.74
N LEU A 11 1.97 3.24 -4.81
CA LEU A 11 3.03 2.41 -4.23
C LEU A 11 3.69 1.56 -5.30
N ASP A 12 4.99 1.73 -5.46
CA ASP A 12 5.82 0.91 -6.35
C ASP A 12 6.81 0.09 -5.55
N LEU A 13 7.12 -1.08 -6.08
CA LEU A 13 8.23 -1.89 -5.61
C LEU A 13 9.38 -1.75 -6.60
N ASP A 14 10.51 -1.24 -6.10
CA ASP A 14 11.74 -1.13 -6.90
C ASP A 14 12.56 -2.39 -6.65
N LEU A 15 12.60 -3.29 -7.63
CA LEU A 15 13.27 -4.57 -7.48
C LEU A 15 14.79 -4.44 -7.51
N ASP A 16 15.31 -3.44 -8.20
CA ASP A 16 16.75 -3.26 -8.28
C ASP A 16 17.33 -2.76 -6.96
N GLU A 17 16.71 -1.75 -6.39
CA GLU A 17 17.15 -1.17 -5.11
C GLU A 17 16.55 -1.89 -3.92
N GLU A 18 15.56 -2.74 -4.14
CA GLU A 18 14.84 -3.48 -3.09
C GLU A 18 14.23 -2.54 -2.06
N VAL A 19 13.51 -1.54 -2.55
CA VAL A 19 12.82 -0.57 -1.70
C VAL A 19 11.39 -0.34 -2.18
N TRP A 20 10.55 0.09 -1.26
CA TRP A 20 9.22 0.60 -1.59
C TRP A 20 9.37 2.08 -1.92
N ARG A 21 8.71 2.51 -2.97
CA ARG A 21 8.74 3.91 -3.40
C ARG A 21 7.34 4.47 -3.59
N CYS A 22 7.22 5.77 -3.28
CA CYS A 22 6.04 6.53 -3.69
C CYS A 22 6.17 6.79 -5.19
N ASN A 23 5.19 6.34 -5.99
CA ASN A 23 5.34 6.53 -7.43
C ASN A 23 4.97 7.94 -7.90
N ARG A 24 4.48 8.79 -7.01
CA ARG A 24 4.19 10.17 -7.37
C ARG A 24 5.43 11.06 -7.32
N CYS A 25 6.26 10.89 -6.28
CA CYS A 25 7.46 11.72 -6.12
C CYS A 25 8.76 10.92 -6.17
N ASP A 26 8.66 9.61 -6.28
CA ASP A 26 9.80 8.69 -6.37
C ASP A 26 10.60 8.55 -5.07
N ALA A 27 10.10 9.07 -3.97
CA ALA A 27 10.80 8.96 -2.69
C ALA A 27 10.83 7.52 -2.20
N VAL A 28 11.94 7.13 -1.59
CA VAL A 28 12.07 5.84 -0.94
C VAL A 28 11.28 5.89 0.36
N LEU A 29 10.37 4.93 0.55
CA LEU A 29 9.62 4.83 1.79
C LEU A 29 10.34 3.97 2.81
N THR A 30 10.69 2.75 2.43
CA THR A 30 11.44 1.85 3.31
C THR A 30 11.93 0.65 2.49
N SER A 31 12.67 -0.25 3.14
CA SER A 31 13.16 -1.46 2.51
C SER A 31 12.00 -2.34 2.04
N ALA A 32 12.16 -2.95 0.87
CA ALA A 32 11.17 -3.87 0.34
C ALA A 32 11.08 -5.17 1.15
N ARG A 33 12.03 -5.41 2.04
CA ARG A 33 12.00 -6.57 2.92
C ARG A 33 11.23 -6.29 4.20
N GLY A 34 10.71 -5.08 4.35
CA GLY A 34 9.90 -4.66 5.48
C GLY A 34 8.56 -4.15 5.03
N GLU A 35 7.77 -3.72 6.01
CA GLU A 35 6.43 -3.20 5.75
C GLU A 35 6.52 -1.75 5.25
N TYR A 36 5.92 -1.48 4.09
CA TYR A 36 6.00 -0.14 3.50
C TYR A 36 5.39 0.94 4.40
N LYS A 37 4.42 0.55 5.23
CA LYS A 37 3.76 1.50 6.13
C LYS A 37 4.72 2.14 7.13
N ARG A 38 5.81 1.44 7.45
CA ARG A 38 6.80 1.97 8.39
C ARG A 38 7.54 3.19 7.84
N GLY A 39 7.52 3.36 6.53
CA GLY A 39 8.13 4.54 5.90
C GLY A 39 7.16 5.69 5.69
N CYS A 40 5.91 5.55 6.09
CA CYS A 40 4.87 6.54 5.89
C CYS A 40 4.61 7.34 7.15
N LEU A 41 4.11 8.56 6.97
CA LEU A 41 3.53 9.31 8.06
C LEU A 41 2.16 8.71 8.34
N VAL A 42 1.80 8.58 9.60
CA VAL A 42 0.54 7.97 10.00
C VAL A 42 -0.32 9.00 10.71
N TYR A 43 -1.56 9.11 10.26
CA TYR A 43 -2.55 9.94 10.93
C TYR A 43 -3.69 9.06 11.42
N ASP A 44 -3.92 9.08 12.72
CA ASP A 44 -5.02 8.33 13.34
C ASP A 44 -6.24 9.25 13.38
N ARG A 45 -7.09 9.08 12.36
CA ARG A 45 -8.22 9.96 12.16
C ARG A 45 -9.46 9.45 12.89
N ASP A 46 -10.13 10.36 13.56
CA ASP A 46 -11.44 10.08 14.15
C ASP A 46 -12.42 9.85 13.00
N PRO A 47 -13.13 8.71 12.97
CA PRO A 47 -14.05 8.42 11.85
C PRO A 47 -15.13 9.47 11.66
N ARG A 48 -15.45 10.26 12.69
CA ARG A 48 -16.44 11.32 12.57
C ARG A 48 -15.96 12.47 11.67
N GLU A 49 -14.65 12.59 11.44
CA GLU A 49 -14.11 13.61 10.54
C GLU A 49 -14.42 13.26 9.09
N ILE A 50 -14.50 11.96 8.77
CA ILE A 50 -14.78 11.49 7.42
C ILE A 50 -16.27 11.22 7.23
N HIS A 51 -16.90 10.63 8.27
CA HIS A 51 -18.31 10.28 8.26
C HIS A 51 -19.02 11.10 9.34
N PRO A 52 -19.36 12.37 9.05
CA PRO A 52 -19.99 13.21 10.06
C PRO A 52 -21.28 12.58 10.58
N PRO A 53 -21.56 12.75 11.86
CA PRO A 53 -22.76 12.16 12.43
C PRO A 53 -24.01 12.69 11.75
N LEU A 54 -24.83 11.80 11.22
CA LEU A 54 -26.19 12.09 10.83
C LEU A 54 -27.04 11.44 11.91
N ILE A 55 -27.72 12.26 12.69
CA ILE A 55 -28.48 11.80 13.86
C ILE A 55 -29.96 11.86 13.56
N GLU A 56 -30.65 10.73 13.77
CA GLU A 56 -32.09 10.66 13.66
C GLU A 56 -32.60 10.05 14.96
N GLY A 57 -33.24 10.89 15.80
CA GLY A 57 -33.63 10.44 17.11
C GLY A 57 -32.43 10.04 17.93
N ASP A 58 -32.40 8.80 18.37
CA ASP A 58 -31.30 8.27 19.16
C ASP A 58 -30.22 7.58 18.31
N TYR A 59 -30.35 7.66 16.99
CA TYR A 59 -29.47 6.90 16.10
C TYR A 59 -28.50 7.82 15.37
N THR A 60 -27.24 7.40 15.29
CA THR A 60 -26.22 8.08 14.49
C THR A 60 -25.66 7.11 13.48
N PHE A 61 -25.37 7.62 12.26
CA PHE A 61 -24.80 6.83 11.19
C PHE A 61 -23.27 6.90 11.14
N SER A 62 -22.67 7.71 12.04
CA SER A 62 -21.23 7.80 12.11
C SER A 62 -20.65 6.61 12.86
N PRO A 63 -19.53 6.03 12.39
CA PRO A 63 -18.88 5.00 13.18
C PRO A 63 -18.42 5.50 14.53
N ASP A 64 -18.50 4.64 15.53
CA ASP A 64 -18.10 4.99 16.89
C ASP A 64 -16.57 4.98 17.00
N PRO A 65 -15.94 6.12 17.34
CA PRO A 65 -14.49 6.18 17.44
C PRO A 65 -13.89 5.32 18.55
N GLU A 66 -14.72 4.83 19.48
CA GLU A 66 -14.24 3.89 20.50
C GLU A 66 -14.14 2.47 19.98
N TRP A 67 -14.71 2.20 18.80
CA TRP A 67 -14.71 0.88 18.20
C TRP A 67 -13.84 0.82 16.96
N VAL A 68 -13.67 1.93 16.24
CA VAL A 68 -12.91 1.94 15.01
C VAL A 68 -12.17 3.27 14.86
N ARG A 69 -10.93 3.17 14.35
CA ARG A 69 -10.14 4.34 13.97
C ARG A 69 -9.76 4.18 12.51
N ILE A 70 -9.56 5.29 11.84
CA ILE A 70 -9.12 5.31 10.45
C ILE A 70 -7.66 5.70 10.46
N LEU A 71 -6.79 4.78 10.03
CA LEU A 71 -5.36 5.06 9.95
C LEU A 71 -5.02 5.40 8.51
N GLU A 72 -4.50 6.60 8.31
CA GLU A 72 -4.12 7.09 6.99
C GLU A 72 -2.61 7.17 6.91
N PHE A 73 -2.06 6.68 5.81
CA PHE A 73 -0.62 6.59 5.61
C PHE A 73 -0.22 7.52 4.46
N TYR A 74 0.72 8.41 4.72
CA TYR A 74 1.12 9.45 3.76
C TYR A 74 2.60 9.36 3.43
N CYS A 75 2.92 9.66 2.18
CA CYS A 75 4.32 9.78 1.79
C CYS A 75 4.93 10.99 2.53
N PRO A 76 6.03 10.79 3.27
CA PRO A 76 6.62 11.90 4.02
C PRO A 76 7.25 12.97 3.13
N SER A 77 7.46 12.68 1.85
CA SER A 77 8.08 13.62 0.93
C SER A 77 7.05 14.50 0.21
N CYS A 78 6.05 13.89 -0.42
CA CYS A 78 5.08 14.67 -1.22
C CYS A 78 3.71 14.78 -0.58
N GLY A 79 3.45 14.03 0.48
CA GLY A 79 2.18 14.12 1.20
C GLY A 79 1.02 13.36 0.58
N VAL A 80 1.25 12.61 -0.50
CA VAL A 80 0.15 11.83 -1.07
C VAL A 80 -0.26 10.73 -0.10
N GLN A 81 -1.55 10.44 -0.06
CA GLN A 81 -2.06 9.36 0.79
C GLN A 81 -1.84 8.04 0.07
N VAL A 82 -1.04 7.18 0.69
CA VAL A 82 -0.64 5.90 0.10
C VAL A 82 -1.65 4.81 0.40
N GLU A 83 -2.19 4.81 1.62
CA GLU A 83 -3.10 3.75 2.05
C GLU A 83 -3.96 4.23 3.20
N THR A 84 -5.09 3.54 3.39
CA THR A 84 -6.00 3.78 4.52
C THR A 84 -6.41 2.41 5.06
N GLU A 85 -6.45 2.27 6.38
CA GLU A 85 -7.03 1.06 6.94
C GLU A 85 -7.86 1.40 8.18
N TYR A 86 -8.86 0.56 8.43
CA TYR A 86 -9.76 0.70 9.56
C TYR A 86 -9.39 -0.34 10.60
N LEU A 87 -9.06 0.12 11.80
CA LEU A 87 -8.64 -0.77 12.88
C LEU A 87 -9.33 -0.39 14.18
N PRO A 88 -9.53 -1.37 15.08
CA PRO A 88 -9.97 -1.03 16.43
C PRO A 88 -8.93 -0.14 17.11
N PRO A 89 -9.35 0.74 18.05
CA PRO A 89 -8.39 1.56 18.78
C PRO A 89 -7.34 0.70 19.47
N GLY A 90 -6.07 1.12 19.37
CA GLY A 90 -4.98 0.42 19.99
C GLY A 90 -4.51 -0.84 19.28
N HIS A 91 -5.17 -1.22 18.19
CA HIS A 91 -4.74 -2.37 17.42
C HIS A 91 -3.46 -2.03 16.65
N PRO A 92 -2.46 -2.94 16.64
CA PRO A 92 -1.26 -2.68 15.88
C PRO A 92 -1.54 -2.56 14.39
N ILE A 93 -0.75 -1.74 13.70
CA ILE A 93 -0.83 -1.62 12.24
C ILE A 93 -0.53 -2.98 11.64
N THR A 94 -1.41 -3.41 10.72
CA THR A 94 -1.27 -4.73 10.12
C THR A 94 -0.47 -4.67 8.83
N PRO A 95 0.46 -5.61 8.62
CA PRO A 95 1.13 -5.74 7.32
C PRO A 95 0.13 -6.32 6.32
N ASP A 96 -0.04 -5.64 5.20
CA ASP A 96 -0.98 -6.10 4.19
C ASP A 96 -0.32 -6.56 2.90
N ILE A 97 0.94 -6.21 2.69
CA ILE A 97 1.70 -6.66 1.53
C ILE A 97 3.01 -7.26 2.01
N SER A 98 3.17 -8.55 1.78
CA SER A 98 4.39 -9.27 2.15
C SER A 98 4.94 -9.95 0.91
N ILE A 99 6.15 -9.59 0.52
CA ILE A 99 6.78 -10.07 -0.71
C ILE A 99 8.05 -10.83 -0.37
N ASP A 100 8.17 -12.03 -0.93
CA ASP A 100 9.42 -12.77 -0.90
C ASP A 100 10.27 -12.29 -2.08
N ILE A 101 11.10 -11.29 -1.82
CA ILE A 101 11.90 -10.63 -2.85
C ILE A 101 12.83 -11.61 -3.55
N ASP A 102 13.47 -12.48 -2.78
CA ASP A 102 14.44 -13.41 -3.35
C ASP A 102 13.77 -14.40 -4.28
N ARG A 103 12.63 -14.94 -3.87
CA ARG A 103 11.90 -15.87 -4.74
C ARG A 103 11.37 -15.18 -5.99
N LEU A 104 10.87 -13.96 -5.85
CA LEU A 104 10.41 -13.19 -6.99
C LEU A 104 11.53 -12.98 -8.00
N LYS A 105 12.70 -12.57 -7.54
CA LYS A 105 13.85 -12.37 -8.42
C LYS A 105 14.31 -13.67 -9.06
N GLN A 106 14.26 -14.78 -8.33
CA GLN A 106 14.61 -16.08 -8.89
C GLN A 106 13.68 -16.47 -10.03
N ARG A 107 12.39 -16.24 -9.87
CA ARG A 107 11.42 -16.58 -10.90
C ARG A 107 11.59 -15.69 -12.14
N ILE A 108 11.92 -14.43 -11.94
CA ILE A 108 12.21 -13.51 -13.04
C ILE A 108 13.47 -13.98 -13.77
N SER A 109 14.52 -14.30 -13.05
CA SER A 109 15.77 -14.79 -13.65
C SER A 109 15.58 -16.07 -14.41
N ALA A 110 14.71 -16.94 -13.93
CA ALA A 110 14.43 -18.22 -14.57
C ALA A 110 13.52 -18.09 -15.79
N GLY A 111 13.00 -16.90 -16.06
CA GLY A 111 12.11 -16.67 -17.19
C GLY A 111 10.68 -17.12 -16.97
N GLU A 112 10.33 -17.50 -15.76
CA GLU A 112 8.97 -17.93 -15.46
C GLU A 112 7.98 -16.77 -15.51
N ILE A 113 8.44 -15.59 -15.09
CA ILE A 113 7.66 -14.36 -15.14
C ILE A 113 8.59 -13.23 -15.54
N GLU A 114 8.00 -12.15 -16.02
CA GLU A 114 8.78 -10.96 -16.38
C GLU A 114 8.02 -9.70 -15.99
N VAL A 115 8.77 -8.61 -15.84
CA VAL A 115 8.19 -7.30 -15.53
C VAL A 115 7.97 -6.58 -16.86
N ARG A 116 6.74 -6.16 -17.10
CA ARG A 116 6.38 -5.43 -18.30
C ARG A 116 5.40 -4.33 -17.96
N ASP A 117 5.81 -3.08 -18.18
CA ASP A 117 4.98 -1.91 -17.90
C ASP A 117 4.46 -1.88 -16.46
N GLY A 118 5.36 -2.19 -15.51
CA GLY A 118 5.01 -2.16 -14.09
C GLY A 118 4.20 -3.34 -13.61
N ARG A 119 4.09 -4.39 -14.41
CA ARG A 119 3.30 -5.57 -14.07
C ARG A 119 4.11 -6.84 -14.23
N LEU A 120 3.70 -7.86 -13.49
CA LEU A 120 4.25 -9.20 -13.69
C LEU A 120 3.40 -9.91 -14.73
N VAL A 121 4.06 -10.46 -15.74
CA VAL A 121 3.38 -11.22 -16.80
C VAL A 121 4.08 -12.55 -16.99
N VAL A 122 3.33 -13.53 -17.51
CA VAL A 122 3.87 -14.82 -17.86
C VAL A 122 4.26 -14.76 -19.33
N PRO A 123 5.56 -14.95 -19.67
CA PRO A 123 5.99 -14.87 -21.06
C PRO A 123 5.24 -15.87 -21.92
N GLY A 124 4.86 -15.42 -23.10
CA GLY A 124 4.16 -16.26 -24.05
C GLY A 124 2.66 -16.35 -23.86
N ARG A 125 2.13 -15.72 -22.85
CA ARG A 125 0.69 -15.64 -22.66
C ARG A 125 0.15 -14.34 -23.22
N GLU A 126 -0.76 -14.50 -24.13
CA GLU A 126 -1.38 -13.33 -24.72
C GLU A 126 -2.31 -12.65 -23.75
N GLY A 127 -2.17 -11.37 -23.76
CA GLY A 127 -3.12 -10.59 -23.17
C GLY A 127 -3.68 -11.04 -21.97
N GLY A 128 -3.31 -11.73 -21.74
CA GLY A 128 -3.74 -12.04 -20.79
C GLY A 128 -5.06 -11.84 -20.56
N ALA A 129 -5.36 -11.96 -20.88
CA ALA A 129 -6.36 -11.86 -20.56
C ALA A 129 -7.05 -11.60 -19.58
N ARG A 130 -7.18 -11.58 -19.42
CA ARG A 130 -7.78 -11.25 -18.74
C ARG A 130 -7.90 -11.08 -18.04
#